data_c48b603d0af5d4433b3b6193f5dea9d2
#
_entry.id   c48b603d0af5d4433b3b6193f5dea9d2
#
_cell.length_a   1.000
_cell.length_b   1.000
_cell.length_c   1.000
_cell.angle_alpha   90.00
_cell.angle_beta   90.00
_cell.angle_gamma   90.00
#
_symmetry.space_group_name_H-M   'P 1'
#
loop_
_entity.id
_entity.type
_entity.pdbx_description
1 polymer ?
#
loop_
_entity_poly.entity_id
_entity_poly.type
_entity_poly.pdbx_seq_one_letter_code
_entity_poly.pdbx_strand_id
1 'polypeptide(L)'
;MRAAPRLTIGLPVYNGENYLAESLEALLGQSYEEFQLVISDNASTDGTADICHRYGKQDSRIRYIRQPRNIGLQPNHNFVITQARGELFKMTSHDDLYARDLLKRCVDALDEHPEVVIAHCWEAMIDTSGNVTKLLQYSVAADSPRAPERFRSMLLDGWDDYTYGVMRTKVLRRTRLHGSHHFADRTINTELGLQGPFHMVPDWLYFRRDHPERTSPYTVRTGVCTWTRAGRTGCGTPLCVCTASTSGAISRPSGTRRCPPPTAKSATGTWPDG
;
A
#
# COMPACT_ATOMS: atom_id res chain seq x y z
N MET A 1 19.42 -23.42 -15.21
CA MET A 1 18.85 -22.26 -14.48
C MET A 1 17.38 -22.54 -14.30
N ARG A 2 16.83 -22.49 -13.07
CA ARG A 2 15.38 -22.56 -12.90
C ARG A 2 14.74 -21.34 -13.57
N ALA A 3 13.65 -21.55 -14.31
CA ALA A 3 12.86 -20.44 -14.85
C ALA A 3 12.43 -19.50 -13.71
N ALA A 4 12.32 -18.20 -14.00
CA ALA A 4 11.82 -17.25 -13.01
C ALA A 4 10.37 -17.63 -12.66
N PRO A 5 9.99 -17.64 -11.37
CA PRO A 5 8.62 -17.96 -10.98
C PRO A 5 7.66 -16.93 -11.57
N ARG A 6 6.45 -17.37 -11.88
CA ARG A 6 5.45 -16.55 -12.56
C ARG A 6 5.01 -15.32 -11.76
N LEU A 7 4.93 -15.44 -10.44
CA LEU A 7 4.53 -14.36 -9.54
C LEU A 7 5.73 -13.85 -8.73
N THR A 8 5.91 -12.54 -8.63
CA THR A 8 6.80 -11.90 -7.66
C THR A 8 5.95 -11.21 -6.59
N ILE A 9 6.20 -11.56 -5.33
CA ILE A 9 5.62 -10.87 -4.18
C ILE A 9 6.66 -9.89 -3.65
N GLY A 10 6.33 -8.61 -3.55
CA GLY A 10 7.19 -7.57 -3.00
C GLY A 10 6.76 -7.19 -1.58
N LEU A 11 7.67 -7.34 -0.62
CA LEU A 11 7.46 -7.00 0.78
C LEU A 11 8.49 -5.93 1.19
N PRO A 12 8.16 -4.63 1.11
CA PRO A 12 8.96 -3.58 1.70
C PRO A 12 8.70 -3.54 3.21
N VAL A 13 9.76 -3.50 4.03
CA VAL A 13 9.65 -3.47 5.49
C VAL A 13 10.61 -2.47 6.11
N TYR A 14 10.20 -1.86 7.21
CA TYR A 14 11.01 -1.05 8.11
C TYR A 14 10.51 -1.19 9.53
N ASN A 15 11.32 -1.75 10.44
CA ASN A 15 11.01 -2.00 11.84
C ASN A 15 9.69 -2.78 12.00
N GLY A 16 9.64 -3.99 11.43
CA GLY A 16 8.44 -4.82 11.37
C GLY A 16 8.48 -6.05 12.28
N GLU A 17 9.36 -6.10 13.28
CA GLU A 17 9.57 -7.30 14.11
C GLU A 17 8.30 -7.82 14.78
N ASN A 18 7.33 -6.94 15.05
CA ASN A 18 6.10 -7.25 15.77
C ASN A 18 5.13 -8.16 14.98
N TYR A 19 5.06 -8.05 13.65
CA TYR A 19 4.07 -8.80 12.83
C TYR A 19 4.67 -9.55 11.65
N LEU A 20 5.93 -9.29 11.29
CA LEU A 20 6.57 -9.85 10.10
C LEU A 20 6.54 -11.39 10.08
N ALA A 21 6.72 -12.04 11.23
CA ALA A 21 6.72 -13.50 11.30
C ALA A 21 5.36 -14.08 10.87
N GLU A 22 4.25 -13.56 11.42
CA GLU A 22 2.89 -14.00 11.06
C GLU A 22 2.58 -13.75 9.60
N SER A 23 2.96 -12.57 9.09
CA SER A 23 2.78 -12.21 7.68
C SER A 23 3.55 -13.15 6.74
N LEU A 24 4.79 -13.51 7.10
CA LEU A 24 5.58 -14.47 6.33
C LEU A 24 4.96 -15.86 6.35
N GLU A 25 4.47 -16.34 7.49
CA GLU A 25 3.77 -17.63 7.60
C GLU A 25 2.53 -17.67 6.70
N ALA A 26 1.71 -16.62 6.71
CA ALA A 26 0.53 -16.50 5.85
C ALA A 26 0.89 -16.48 4.35
N LEU A 27 1.99 -15.81 3.96
CA LEU A 27 2.46 -15.75 2.58
C LEU A 27 3.07 -17.07 2.12
N LEU A 28 3.90 -17.71 2.94
CA LEU A 28 4.56 -18.97 2.60
C LEU A 28 3.59 -20.16 2.61
N GLY A 29 2.50 -20.06 3.39
CA GLY A 29 1.41 -21.04 3.45
C GLY A 29 0.35 -20.94 2.36
N GLN A 30 0.53 -20.08 1.35
CA GLN A 30 -0.40 -19.96 0.24
C GLN A 30 -0.51 -21.25 -0.59
N SER A 31 -1.71 -21.56 -1.08
CA SER A 31 -1.95 -22.74 -1.95
C SER A 31 -1.34 -22.60 -3.36
N TYR A 32 -1.04 -21.38 -3.79
CA TYR A 32 -0.28 -21.10 -5.00
C TYR A 32 1.21 -21.00 -4.65
N GLU A 33 2.04 -21.91 -5.17
CA GLU A 33 3.45 -22.05 -4.77
C GLU A 33 4.45 -21.44 -5.75
N GLU A 34 4.03 -21.12 -6.99
CA GLU A 34 4.92 -20.62 -8.05
C GLU A 34 5.21 -19.11 -7.90
N PHE A 35 5.82 -18.72 -6.79
CA PHE A 35 6.20 -17.34 -6.53
C PHE A 35 7.61 -17.18 -5.98
N GLN A 36 8.16 -15.97 -6.12
CA GLN A 36 9.31 -15.48 -5.36
C GLN A 36 8.86 -14.36 -4.44
N LEU A 37 9.22 -14.45 -3.17
CA LEU A 37 9.02 -13.38 -2.19
C LEU A 37 10.30 -12.53 -2.08
N VAL A 38 10.23 -11.29 -2.52
CA VAL A 38 11.31 -10.31 -2.41
C VAL A 38 11.05 -9.41 -1.21
N ILE A 39 11.85 -9.56 -0.16
CA ILE A 39 11.79 -8.72 1.04
C ILE A 39 12.84 -7.62 0.90
N SER A 40 12.42 -6.36 0.96
CA SER A 40 13.33 -5.20 1.02
C SER A 40 13.27 -4.56 2.40
N ASP A 41 14.25 -4.87 3.23
CA ASP A 41 14.44 -4.27 4.55
C ASP A 41 15.10 -2.88 4.41
N ASN A 42 14.38 -1.86 4.78
CA ASN A 42 14.78 -0.45 4.65
C ASN A 42 15.77 0.00 5.74
N ALA A 43 16.78 -0.83 6.03
CA ALA A 43 17.76 -0.65 7.10
C ALA A 43 17.11 -0.61 8.49
N SER A 44 16.26 -1.59 8.81
CA SER A 44 15.62 -1.74 10.12
C SER A 44 16.63 -1.82 11.26
N THR A 45 16.22 -1.34 12.43
CA THR A 45 17.06 -1.27 13.65
C THR A 45 16.59 -2.19 14.77
N ASP A 46 15.49 -2.92 14.52
CA ASP A 46 14.87 -3.92 15.40
C ASP A 46 15.22 -5.36 14.95
N GLY A 47 14.49 -6.36 15.42
CA GLY A 47 14.64 -7.78 15.08
C GLY A 47 14.24 -8.19 13.66
N THR A 48 13.82 -7.24 12.79
CA THR A 48 13.37 -7.53 11.41
C THR A 48 14.38 -8.35 10.61
N ALA A 49 15.69 -7.98 10.66
CA ALA A 49 16.71 -8.66 9.89
C ALA A 49 16.89 -10.12 10.32
N ASP A 50 16.82 -10.41 11.63
CA ASP A 50 16.95 -11.77 12.17
C ASP A 50 15.78 -12.65 11.74
N ILE A 51 14.57 -12.10 11.74
CA ILE A 51 13.37 -12.79 11.23
C ILE A 51 13.56 -13.12 9.75
N CYS A 52 13.94 -12.14 8.91
CA CYS A 52 14.16 -12.35 7.50
C CYS A 52 15.22 -13.42 7.21
N HIS A 53 16.33 -13.39 7.94
CA HIS A 53 17.40 -14.40 7.80
C HIS A 53 16.93 -15.80 8.21
N ARG A 54 16.15 -15.92 9.28
CA ARG A 54 15.59 -17.18 9.74
C ARG A 54 14.69 -17.82 8.70
N TYR A 55 13.68 -17.07 8.18
CA TYR A 55 12.77 -17.57 7.15
C TYR A 55 13.47 -17.80 5.80
N GLY A 56 14.41 -16.95 5.42
CA GLY A 56 15.19 -17.13 4.18
C GLY A 56 16.08 -18.38 4.15
N LYS A 57 16.48 -18.91 5.33
CA LYS A 57 17.17 -20.21 5.43
C LYS A 57 16.22 -21.40 5.29
N GLN A 58 14.95 -21.22 5.63
CA GLN A 58 13.93 -22.28 5.65
C GLN A 58 13.21 -22.40 4.30
N ASP A 59 13.06 -21.29 3.55
CA ASP A 59 12.31 -21.27 2.31
C ASP A 59 13.09 -20.58 1.18
N SER A 60 13.44 -21.35 0.15
CA SER A 60 14.22 -20.88 -1.01
C SER A 60 13.47 -19.92 -1.92
N ARG A 61 12.15 -19.73 -1.73
CA ARG A 61 11.36 -18.73 -2.43
C ARG A 61 11.65 -17.31 -1.95
N ILE A 62 12.25 -17.15 -0.75
CA ILE A 62 12.57 -15.85 -0.17
C ILE A 62 13.88 -15.32 -0.74
N ARG A 63 13.84 -14.09 -1.21
CA ARG A 63 15.00 -13.28 -1.54
C ARG A 63 15.02 -12.05 -0.63
N TYR A 64 15.87 -12.07 0.39
CA TYR A 64 16.05 -10.96 1.31
C TYR A 64 17.12 -9.98 0.81
N ILE A 65 16.81 -8.69 0.85
CA ILE A 65 17.70 -7.59 0.46
C ILE A 65 17.59 -6.52 1.54
N ARG A 66 18.71 -6.22 2.20
CA ARG A 66 18.80 -5.11 3.15
C ARG A 66 19.33 -3.88 2.45
N GLN A 67 18.64 -2.75 2.57
CA GLN A 67 19.12 -1.46 2.08
C GLN A 67 20.29 -0.96 2.94
N PRO A 68 21.28 -0.27 2.35
CA PRO A 68 22.43 0.25 3.10
C PRO A 68 22.04 1.37 4.09
N ARG A 69 20.89 1.99 3.87
CA ARG A 69 20.28 3.04 4.72
C ARG A 69 18.77 3.07 4.49
N ASN A 70 18.03 3.72 5.39
CA ASN A 70 16.62 4.00 5.15
C ASN A 70 16.48 4.98 3.97
N ILE A 71 15.90 4.50 2.88
CA ILE A 71 15.69 5.25 1.63
C ILE A 71 14.30 5.90 1.55
N GLY A 72 13.46 5.69 2.58
CA GLY A 72 12.09 6.18 2.63
C GLY A 72 11.06 5.14 2.19
N LEU A 73 9.79 5.37 2.53
CA LEU A 73 8.69 4.44 2.29
C LEU A 73 8.48 4.17 0.79
N GLN A 74 8.18 5.21 0.00
CA GLN A 74 7.88 5.08 -1.42
C GLN A 74 9.06 4.54 -2.25
N PRO A 75 10.30 5.00 -2.06
CA PRO A 75 11.45 4.39 -2.72
C PRO A 75 11.62 2.90 -2.40
N ASN A 76 11.32 2.46 -1.17
CA ASN A 76 11.40 1.05 -0.79
C ASN A 76 10.29 0.22 -1.45
N HIS A 77 9.06 0.77 -1.57
CA HIS A 77 7.98 0.16 -2.35
C HIS A 77 8.36 0.03 -3.83
N ASN A 78 8.87 1.10 -4.43
CA ASN A 78 9.31 1.08 -5.81
C ASN A 78 10.47 0.10 -6.03
N PHE A 79 11.37 -0.03 -5.07
CA PHE A 79 12.48 -0.95 -5.16
C PHE A 79 12.01 -2.40 -5.33
N VAL A 80 11.05 -2.88 -4.54
CA VAL A 80 10.56 -4.27 -4.69
C VAL A 80 9.86 -4.48 -6.04
N ILE A 81 9.20 -3.45 -6.59
CA ILE A 81 8.62 -3.50 -7.94
C ILE A 81 9.72 -3.68 -9.01
N THR A 82 10.86 -2.98 -8.87
CA THR A 82 11.99 -3.12 -9.81
C THR A 82 12.61 -4.51 -9.78
N GLN A 83 12.49 -5.23 -8.65
CA GLN A 83 13.00 -6.58 -8.50
C GLN A 83 12.07 -7.65 -9.11
N ALA A 84 10.85 -7.30 -9.50
CA ALA A 84 9.89 -8.24 -10.09
C ALA A 84 10.47 -8.87 -11.37
N ARG A 85 10.45 -10.20 -11.44
CA ARG A 85 10.91 -10.97 -12.60
C ARG A 85 9.78 -11.78 -13.24
N GLY A 86 8.69 -12.00 -12.48
CA GLY A 86 7.52 -12.75 -12.94
C GLY A 86 6.62 -11.94 -13.86
N GLU A 87 5.72 -12.63 -14.54
CA GLU A 87 4.61 -12.06 -15.32
C GLU A 87 3.68 -11.24 -14.43
N LEU A 88 3.50 -11.71 -13.19
CA LEU A 88 2.60 -11.14 -12.18
C LEU A 88 3.41 -10.55 -11.01
N PHE A 89 2.83 -9.54 -10.38
CA PHE A 89 3.37 -8.90 -9.19
C PHE A 89 2.28 -8.70 -8.14
N LYS A 90 2.63 -8.90 -6.87
CA LYS A 90 1.80 -8.53 -5.72
C LYS A 90 2.62 -7.69 -4.74
N MET A 91 2.10 -6.54 -4.34
CA MET A 91 2.59 -5.81 -3.17
C MET A 91 2.02 -6.43 -1.89
N THR A 92 2.80 -6.49 -0.83
CA THR A 92 2.34 -6.92 0.49
C THR A 92 2.86 -6.01 1.58
N SER A 93 2.20 -6.03 2.74
CA SER A 93 2.67 -5.39 3.96
C SER A 93 3.19 -6.44 4.95
N HIS A 94 4.05 -6.01 5.88
CA HIS A 94 4.65 -6.88 6.90
C HIS A 94 3.70 -7.15 8.09
N ASP A 95 2.59 -6.41 8.19
CA ASP A 95 1.66 -6.38 9.32
C ASP A 95 0.30 -7.02 9.02
N ASP A 96 0.03 -7.33 7.74
CA ASP A 96 -1.23 -7.88 7.27
C ASP A 96 -1.19 -9.42 7.15
N LEU A 97 -2.38 -10.04 7.10
CA LEU A 97 -2.54 -11.48 6.91
C LEU A 97 -3.29 -11.81 5.62
N TYR A 98 -3.14 -13.03 5.15
CA TYR A 98 -3.63 -13.47 3.84
C TYR A 98 -4.26 -14.85 3.98
N ALA A 99 -5.51 -15.02 3.54
CA ALA A 99 -6.12 -16.35 3.46
C ALA A 99 -5.33 -17.25 2.51
N ARG A 100 -5.32 -18.54 2.81
CA ARG A 100 -4.52 -19.55 2.11
C ARG A 100 -4.68 -19.54 0.58
N ASP A 101 -5.88 -19.21 0.08
CA ASP A 101 -6.19 -19.28 -1.34
C ASP A 101 -6.17 -17.92 -2.05
N LEU A 102 -5.72 -16.84 -1.39
CA LEU A 102 -5.70 -15.51 -1.98
C LEU A 102 -4.94 -15.46 -3.30
N LEU A 103 -3.70 -15.95 -3.31
CA LEU A 103 -2.87 -15.91 -4.51
C LEU A 103 -3.48 -16.75 -5.63
N LYS A 104 -3.92 -17.98 -5.32
CA LYS A 104 -4.53 -18.87 -6.29
C LYS A 104 -5.76 -18.23 -6.94
N ARG A 105 -6.70 -17.72 -6.15
CA ARG A 105 -7.94 -17.11 -6.63
C ARG A 105 -7.68 -15.87 -7.51
N CYS A 106 -6.71 -15.03 -7.12
CA CYS A 106 -6.36 -13.87 -7.93
C CYS A 106 -5.61 -14.24 -9.22
N VAL A 107 -4.75 -15.25 -9.19
CA VAL A 107 -4.05 -15.73 -10.39
C VAL A 107 -5.02 -16.38 -11.35
N ASP A 108 -5.91 -17.27 -10.88
CA ASP A 108 -6.95 -17.90 -11.69
C ASP A 108 -7.83 -16.85 -12.39
N ALA A 109 -8.25 -15.79 -11.65
CA ALA A 109 -9.04 -14.70 -12.23
C ALA A 109 -8.28 -13.94 -13.34
N LEU A 110 -6.96 -13.72 -13.19
CA LEU A 110 -6.15 -13.11 -14.24
C LEU A 110 -5.96 -14.03 -15.46
N ASP A 111 -6.00 -15.33 -15.27
CA ASP A 111 -5.91 -16.31 -16.36
C ASP A 111 -7.22 -16.40 -17.15
N GLU A 112 -8.35 -16.36 -16.44
CA GLU A 112 -9.70 -16.37 -17.02
C GLU A 112 -10.03 -15.06 -17.74
N HIS A 113 -9.42 -13.94 -17.34
CA HIS A 113 -9.70 -12.59 -17.83
C HIS A 113 -8.42 -11.89 -18.33
N PRO A 114 -7.95 -12.15 -19.57
CA PRO A 114 -6.72 -11.58 -20.11
C PRO A 114 -6.71 -10.03 -20.18
N GLU A 115 -7.88 -9.39 -20.28
CA GLU A 115 -8.06 -7.93 -20.31
C GLU A 115 -7.87 -7.28 -18.94
N VAL A 116 -8.05 -8.05 -17.84
CA VAL A 116 -7.94 -7.57 -16.46
C VAL A 116 -6.48 -7.29 -16.11
N VAL A 117 -6.24 -6.14 -15.49
CA VAL A 117 -4.88 -5.69 -15.12
C VAL A 117 -4.55 -5.96 -13.65
N ILE A 118 -5.57 -6.01 -12.78
CA ILE A 118 -5.47 -6.36 -11.36
C ILE A 118 -6.61 -7.30 -11.00
N ALA A 119 -6.30 -8.37 -10.28
CA ALA A 119 -7.28 -9.15 -9.51
C ALA A 119 -7.05 -8.89 -8.02
N HIS A 120 -8.12 -8.55 -7.32
CA HIS A 120 -8.11 -8.30 -5.88
C HIS A 120 -9.32 -8.95 -5.22
N CYS A 121 -9.43 -8.91 -3.90
CA CYS A 121 -10.50 -9.55 -3.14
C CYS A 121 -11.11 -8.58 -2.13
N TRP A 122 -12.20 -9.00 -1.49
CA TRP A 122 -12.73 -8.26 -0.35
C TRP A 122 -11.71 -8.29 0.81
N GLU A 123 -11.78 -7.24 1.63
CA GLU A 123 -10.87 -6.99 2.73
C GLU A 123 -11.59 -7.10 4.06
N ALA A 124 -10.93 -7.68 5.06
CA ALA A 124 -11.38 -7.64 6.45
C ALA A 124 -10.37 -6.84 7.28
N MET A 125 -10.85 -5.96 8.16
CA MET A 125 -10.02 -5.34 9.18
C MET A 125 -9.84 -6.32 10.34
N ILE A 126 -8.62 -6.45 10.85
CA ILE A 126 -8.30 -7.21 12.06
C ILE A 126 -7.63 -6.31 13.11
N ASP A 127 -7.82 -6.65 14.38
CA ASP A 127 -7.11 -5.98 15.48
C ASP A 127 -5.68 -6.50 15.66
N THR A 128 -4.98 -6.01 16.67
CA THR A 128 -3.61 -6.44 17.01
C THR A 128 -3.50 -7.92 17.35
N SER A 129 -4.60 -8.58 17.73
CA SER A 129 -4.68 -10.00 18.08
C SER A 129 -5.13 -10.87 16.90
N GLY A 130 -5.43 -10.29 15.75
CA GLY A 130 -5.91 -11.01 14.56
C GLY A 130 -7.43 -11.24 14.53
N ASN A 131 -8.22 -10.68 15.44
CA ASN A 131 -9.67 -10.81 15.42
C ASN A 131 -10.28 -9.86 14.37
N VAL A 132 -11.24 -10.36 13.59
CA VAL A 132 -11.95 -9.56 12.60
C VAL A 132 -12.83 -8.51 13.30
N THR A 133 -12.59 -7.25 12.98
CA THR A 133 -13.34 -6.10 13.54
C THR A 133 -14.32 -5.50 12.53
N LYS A 134 -14.03 -5.61 11.22
CA LYS A 134 -14.88 -5.05 10.17
C LYS A 134 -14.69 -5.81 8.85
N LEU A 135 -15.78 -6.04 8.13
CA LEU A 135 -15.77 -6.58 6.76
C LEU A 135 -15.98 -5.44 5.77
N LEU A 136 -15.14 -5.39 4.73
CA LEU A 136 -15.17 -4.37 3.69
C LEU A 136 -15.48 -5.04 2.34
N GLN A 137 -16.52 -4.56 1.68
CA GLN A 137 -16.86 -4.93 0.31
C GLN A 137 -16.75 -3.68 -0.54
N TYR A 138 -16.01 -3.77 -1.61
CA TYR A 138 -15.80 -2.65 -2.51
C TYR A 138 -16.86 -2.63 -3.60
N SER A 139 -17.38 -1.44 -3.91
CA SER A 139 -18.44 -1.24 -4.89
C SER A 139 -18.06 -0.22 -5.97
N VAL A 140 -16.76 -0.01 -6.20
CA VAL A 140 -16.30 0.92 -7.22
C VAL A 140 -16.38 0.29 -8.60
N ALA A 141 -16.73 1.08 -9.61
CA ALA A 141 -16.78 0.62 -11.01
C ALA A 141 -15.37 0.46 -11.62
N ALA A 142 -14.45 -0.18 -10.86
CA ALA A 142 -13.10 -0.50 -11.31
C ALA A 142 -13.07 -1.61 -12.37
N ASP A 143 -14.16 -2.40 -12.47
CA ASP A 143 -14.40 -3.47 -13.42
C ASP A 143 -15.03 -2.98 -14.75
N SER A 144 -15.49 -1.73 -14.83
CA SER A 144 -16.11 -1.20 -16.04
C SER A 144 -15.19 -1.39 -17.27
N PRO A 145 -15.72 -1.81 -18.43
CA PRO A 145 -14.95 -1.86 -19.68
C PRO A 145 -14.53 -0.47 -20.16
N ARG A 146 -15.17 0.60 -19.67
CA ARG A 146 -14.95 1.98 -20.10
C ARG A 146 -13.95 2.69 -19.20
N ALA A 147 -12.79 3.06 -19.74
CA ALA A 147 -11.73 3.74 -18.99
C ALA A 147 -12.20 5.04 -18.28
N PRO A 148 -13.04 5.91 -18.87
CA PRO A 148 -13.52 7.11 -18.17
C PRO A 148 -14.36 6.79 -16.91
N GLU A 149 -15.12 5.71 -16.93
CA GLU A 149 -15.93 5.28 -15.78
C GLU A 149 -15.03 4.77 -14.65
N ARG A 150 -14.04 3.92 -14.96
CA ARG A 150 -13.03 3.47 -14.00
C ARG A 150 -12.29 4.64 -13.38
N PHE A 151 -11.83 5.58 -14.22
CA PHE A 151 -11.10 6.76 -13.78
C PHE A 151 -11.94 7.62 -12.83
N ARG A 152 -13.19 7.90 -13.21
CA ARG A 152 -14.12 8.67 -12.37
C ARG A 152 -14.35 7.97 -11.03
N SER A 153 -14.65 6.67 -11.06
CA SER A 153 -14.94 5.89 -9.86
C SER A 153 -13.74 5.87 -8.90
N MET A 154 -12.54 5.62 -9.37
CA MET A 154 -11.32 5.62 -8.54
C MET A 154 -11.01 6.98 -7.93
N LEU A 155 -11.46 8.08 -8.52
CA LEU A 155 -11.26 9.42 -7.97
C LEU A 155 -12.35 9.83 -6.97
N LEU A 156 -13.60 9.41 -7.18
CA LEU A 156 -14.76 9.98 -6.50
C LEU A 156 -15.49 9.02 -5.56
N ASP A 157 -15.53 7.73 -5.89
CA ASP A 157 -16.50 6.81 -5.29
C ASP A 157 -15.96 6.02 -4.07
N GLY A 158 -14.75 6.25 -3.63
CA GLY A 158 -14.26 5.61 -2.43
C GLY A 158 -12.76 5.39 -2.37
N TRP A 159 -12.39 4.73 -1.30
CA TRP A 159 -11.00 4.41 -0.99
C TRP A 159 -10.86 2.89 -0.91
N ASP A 160 -10.11 2.32 -1.84
CA ASP A 160 -9.87 0.88 -1.90
C ASP A 160 -8.37 0.58 -2.00
N ASP A 161 -7.93 -0.44 -1.29
CA ASP A 161 -6.51 -0.84 -1.25
C ASP A 161 -6.15 -1.79 -2.41
N TYR A 162 -6.57 -1.47 -3.66
CA TYR A 162 -6.27 -2.27 -4.85
C TYR A 162 -4.78 -2.55 -5.05
N THR A 163 -3.91 -1.69 -4.50
CA THR A 163 -2.45 -1.83 -4.55
C THR A 163 -1.97 -3.20 -4.03
N TYR A 164 -2.76 -3.83 -3.16
CA TYR A 164 -2.46 -5.15 -2.59
C TYR A 164 -3.06 -6.33 -3.39
N GLY A 165 -3.66 -6.08 -4.53
CA GLY A 165 -4.07 -7.12 -5.49
C GLY A 165 -2.88 -7.78 -6.21
N VAL A 166 -3.17 -8.84 -6.96
CA VAL A 166 -2.23 -9.43 -7.93
C VAL A 166 -2.40 -8.70 -9.26
N MET A 167 -1.32 -8.19 -9.83
CA MET A 167 -1.34 -7.34 -11.02
C MET A 167 -0.37 -7.81 -12.08
N ARG A 168 -0.62 -7.43 -13.34
CA ARG A 168 0.31 -7.72 -14.45
C ARG A 168 1.53 -6.82 -14.35
N THR A 169 2.70 -7.40 -14.18
CA THR A 169 3.98 -6.69 -14.03
C THR A 169 4.24 -5.72 -15.19
N LYS A 170 3.89 -6.13 -16.43
CA LYS A 170 4.07 -5.29 -17.62
C LYS A 170 3.22 -4.01 -17.56
N VAL A 171 2.00 -4.10 -17.01
CA VAL A 171 1.09 -2.96 -16.86
C VAL A 171 1.57 -2.04 -15.75
N LEU A 172 1.92 -2.61 -14.59
CA LEU A 172 2.48 -1.86 -13.46
C LEU A 172 3.71 -1.03 -13.85
N ARG A 173 4.61 -1.57 -14.63
CA ARG A 173 5.82 -0.88 -15.11
C ARG A 173 5.57 0.28 -16.07
N ARG A 174 4.36 0.44 -16.59
CA ARG A 174 3.96 1.59 -17.42
C ARG A 174 3.44 2.76 -16.59
N THR A 175 3.24 2.56 -15.30
CA THR A 175 2.86 3.62 -14.36
C THR A 175 4.09 4.41 -13.91
N ARG A 176 3.86 5.56 -13.29
CA ARG A 176 4.92 6.35 -12.63
C ARG A 176 5.37 5.77 -11.29
N LEU A 177 4.78 4.63 -10.88
CA LEU A 177 4.99 4.00 -9.59
C LEU A 177 4.60 4.93 -8.42
N HIS A 178 5.06 4.60 -7.20
CA HIS A 178 4.75 5.42 -6.02
C HIS A 178 5.54 6.73 -6.03
N GLY A 179 4.84 7.84 -6.18
CA GLY A 179 5.42 9.19 -6.06
C GLY A 179 5.61 9.59 -4.59
N SER A 180 6.44 10.63 -4.37
CA SER A 180 6.69 11.18 -3.02
C SER A 180 5.61 12.16 -2.58
N HIS A 181 4.34 11.81 -2.77
CA HIS A 181 3.19 12.62 -2.39
C HIS A 181 2.18 11.79 -1.58
N HIS A 182 1.29 12.48 -0.90
CA HIS A 182 0.17 11.87 -0.17
C HIS A 182 -0.74 11.14 -1.17
N PHE A 183 -1.28 9.97 -0.79
CA PHE A 183 -2.10 9.14 -1.68
C PHE A 183 -1.41 8.64 -2.96
N ALA A 184 -0.12 8.32 -2.88
CA ALA A 184 0.63 7.76 -4.01
C ALA A 184 0.05 6.43 -4.51
N ASP A 185 -0.52 5.62 -3.61
CA ASP A 185 -1.28 4.40 -3.88
C ASP A 185 -2.52 4.67 -4.76
N ARG A 186 -3.28 5.71 -4.45
CA ARG A 186 -4.43 6.11 -5.27
C ARG A 186 -4.02 6.54 -6.68
N THR A 187 -2.89 7.22 -6.80
CA THR A 187 -2.37 7.62 -8.10
C THR A 187 -2.00 6.41 -8.95
N ILE A 188 -1.26 5.44 -8.38
CA ILE A 188 -0.86 4.25 -9.12
C ILE A 188 -2.08 3.40 -9.51
N ASN A 189 -3.07 3.23 -8.61
CA ASN A 189 -4.31 2.52 -8.91
C ASN A 189 -5.09 3.19 -10.05
N THR A 190 -5.16 4.53 -10.04
CA THR A 190 -5.81 5.29 -11.11
C THR A 190 -5.08 5.10 -12.44
N GLU A 191 -3.75 5.14 -12.46
CA GLU A 191 -2.94 4.90 -13.67
C GLU A 191 -3.12 3.46 -14.20
N LEU A 192 -3.24 2.47 -13.32
CA LEU A 192 -3.54 1.08 -13.68
C LEU A 192 -4.96 0.95 -14.24
N GLY A 193 -5.95 1.60 -13.61
CA GLY A 193 -7.33 1.61 -14.07
C GLY A 193 -7.53 2.25 -15.45
N LEU A 194 -6.67 3.18 -15.86
CA LEU A 194 -6.66 3.70 -17.23
C LEU A 194 -6.20 2.66 -18.25
N GLN A 195 -5.38 1.67 -17.84
CA GLN A 195 -4.82 0.66 -18.73
C GLN A 195 -5.71 -0.57 -18.91
N GLY A 196 -6.59 -0.86 -17.97
CA GLY A 196 -7.53 -2.00 -18.06
C GLY A 196 -8.44 -2.11 -16.85
N PRO A 197 -9.46 -2.99 -16.92
CA PRO A 197 -10.37 -3.25 -15.81
C PRO A 197 -9.68 -4.01 -14.68
N PHE A 198 -10.25 -3.91 -13.48
CA PHE A 198 -9.91 -4.72 -12.32
C PHE A 198 -10.95 -5.82 -12.14
N HIS A 199 -10.54 -6.94 -11.56
CA HIS A 199 -11.44 -8.04 -11.22
C HIS A 199 -11.52 -8.20 -9.70
N MET A 200 -12.73 -8.25 -9.18
CA MET A 200 -13.00 -8.50 -7.77
C MET A 200 -13.32 -9.98 -7.54
N VAL A 201 -12.48 -10.67 -6.79
CA VAL A 201 -12.79 -11.98 -6.21
C VAL A 201 -13.75 -11.73 -5.03
N PRO A 202 -15.01 -12.20 -5.06
CA PRO A 202 -16.02 -11.86 -4.05
C PRO A 202 -15.86 -12.71 -2.79
N ASP A 203 -14.70 -12.61 -2.14
CA ASP A 203 -14.36 -13.37 -0.92
C ASP A 203 -13.38 -12.58 -0.06
N TRP A 204 -13.46 -12.72 1.28
CA TRP A 204 -12.58 -12.06 2.24
C TRP A 204 -11.28 -12.84 2.37
N LEU A 205 -10.30 -12.49 1.55
CA LEU A 205 -9.02 -13.18 1.50
C LEU A 205 -7.85 -12.32 1.98
N TYR A 206 -8.04 -11.02 2.16
CA TYR A 206 -7.05 -10.07 2.65
C TYR A 206 -7.48 -9.52 4.00
N PHE A 207 -6.59 -9.63 5.00
CA PHE A 207 -6.86 -9.21 6.39
C PHE A 207 -5.90 -8.09 6.76
N ARG A 208 -6.41 -6.87 6.76
CA ARG A 208 -5.66 -5.67 7.08
C ARG A 208 -5.65 -5.42 8.58
N ARG A 209 -4.47 -5.42 9.18
CA ARG A 209 -4.32 -5.19 10.60
C ARG A 209 -4.41 -3.70 10.94
N ASP A 210 -5.20 -3.36 11.95
CA ASP A 210 -5.25 -2.02 12.54
C ASP A 210 -4.48 -2.02 13.85
N HIS A 211 -3.43 -1.19 13.93
CA HIS A 211 -2.56 -1.06 15.09
C HIS A 211 -1.99 0.36 15.21
N PRO A 212 -1.56 0.80 16.43
CA PRO A 212 -1.16 2.18 16.68
C PRO A 212 0.00 2.71 15.82
N GLU A 213 0.89 1.82 15.39
CA GLU A 213 2.09 2.16 14.58
C GLU A 213 1.81 2.15 13.08
N ARG A 214 0.61 1.75 12.66
CA ARG A 214 0.24 1.74 11.24
C ARG A 214 0.29 3.13 10.65
N THR A 215 0.99 3.28 9.53
CA THR A 215 0.96 4.50 8.73
C THR A 215 -0.40 4.60 8.02
N SER A 216 -1.39 5.21 8.69
CA SER A 216 -2.71 5.43 8.11
C SER A 216 -2.85 6.88 7.64
N PRO A 217 -3.40 7.13 6.43
CA PRO A 217 -3.77 8.48 6.00
C PRO A 217 -4.88 9.08 6.88
N TYR A 218 -5.60 8.27 7.65
CA TYR A 218 -6.63 8.71 8.60
C TYR A 218 -6.09 9.01 10.00
N THR A 219 -4.86 8.64 10.31
CA THR A 219 -4.19 9.06 11.55
C THR A 219 -3.57 10.44 11.39
N VAL A 220 -4.27 11.38 10.76
CA VAL A 220 -4.02 12.80 10.96
C VAL A 220 -4.64 13.20 12.30
N ARG A 221 -4.27 12.51 13.35
CA ARG A 221 -4.35 13.06 14.69
C ARG A 221 -3.14 13.96 14.86
N THR A 222 -3.37 15.27 14.69
CA THR A 222 -2.49 16.34 15.12
C THR A 222 -1.09 16.38 14.48
N GLY A 223 -0.99 17.03 13.32
CA GLY A 223 0.16 17.89 13.01
C GLY A 223 1.50 17.21 12.67
N VAL A 224 1.57 15.95 12.28
CA VAL A 224 2.83 15.34 11.88
C VAL A 224 2.75 14.86 10.44
N CYS A 225 3.11 15.73 9.53
CA CYS A 225 3.47 15.34 8.16
C CYS A 225 4.92 14.88 8.18
N THR A 226 5.21 13.58 8.19
CA THR A 226 6.57 13.07 8.02
C THR A 226 6.99 13.18 6.56
N TRP A 227 7.43 14.35 6.17
CA TRP A 227 8.14 14.54 4.91
C TRP A 227 9.63 14.42 5.15
N THR A 228 10.25 13.40 4.61
CA THR A 228 11.71 13.35 4.51
C THR A 228 12.18 14.35 3.46
N ARG A 229 13.24 15.07 3.83
CA ARG A 229 13.89 16.15 3.11
C ARG A 229 14.54 15.65 1.81
N ALA A 230 13.76 15.51 0.72
CA ALA A 230 14.33 15.35 -0.63
C ALA A 230 13.31 15.78 -1.68
N GLY A 231 13.47 16.97 -2.21
CA GLY A 231 12.70 17.44 -3.37
C GLY A 231 12.53 18.95 -3.36
N ARG A 232 13.56 19.69 -3.78
CA ARG A 232 13.34 21.04 -4.27
C ARG A 232 12.62 20.90 -5.61
N THR A 233 11.31 21.15 -5.63
CA THR A 233 10.65 21.53 -6.87
C THR A 233 11.00 22.98 -7.17
N GLY A 234 11.41 23.25 -8.39
CA GLY A 234 11.88 24.58 -8.83
C GLY A 234 10.79 25.64 -8.95
N CYS A 235 9.87 25.74 -8.00
CA CYS A 235 8.93 26.84 -7.88
C CYS A 235 9.00 27.36 -6.44
N GLY A 236 9.52 28.56 -6.30
CA GLY A 236 10.02 29.19 -5.06
C GLY A 236 9.00 29.56 -3.99
N THR A 237 8.02 28.73 -3.66
CA THR A 237 7.16 28.90 -2.52
C THR A 237 7.52 27.89 -1.43
N PRO A 238 7.88 28.32 -0.20
CA PRO A 238 8.18 27.39 0.88
C PRO A 238 6.88 26.73 1.35
N LEU A 239 6.76 25.42 1.15
CA LEU A 239 5.78 24.58 1.83
C LEU A 239 6.11 24.56 3.32
N CYS A 240 5.17 25.00 4.14
CA CYS A 240 5.28 25.00 5.59
C CYS A 240 5.41 23.56 6.10
N VAL A 241 6.58 23.19 6.62
CA VAL A 241 6.82 21.91 7.27
C VAL A 241 6.58 22.10 8.77
N CYS A 242 5.49 21.54 9.29
CA CYS A 242 5.28 21.45 10.73
C CYS A 242 5.94 20.19 11.25
N THR A 243 7.04 20.29 11.97
CA THR A 243 7.62 19.21 12.77
C THR A 243 7.15 19.36 14.21
N ALA A 244 6.40 18.40 14.73
CA ALA A 244 6.15 18.27 16.16
C ALA A 244 7.09 17.21 16.73
N SER A 245 8.02 17.63 17.57
CA SER A 245 8.88 16.76 18.39
C SER A 245 8.17 16.49 19.71
N THR A 246 8.01 15.23 20.07
CA THR A 246 7.47 14.80 21.38
C THR A 246 8.61 14.58 22.37
N SER A 247 9.34 15.62 22.71
CA SER A 247 10.13 15.61 23.95
C SER A 247 10.60 17.02 24.30
N GLY A 248 10.04 17.57 25.37
CA GLY A 248 10.66 18.50 26.28
C GLY A 248 11.06 19.87 25.78
N ALA A 249 10.40 20.91 26.36
CA ALA A 249 10.82 22.30 26.43
C ALA A 249 10.83 23.11 25.11
N ILE A 250 9.73 23.81 24.89
CA ILE A 250 9.56 24.78 23.81
C ILE A 250 10.15 26.11 24.26
N SER A 251 11.28 26.53 23.71
CA SER A 251 11.65 27.92 23.62
C SER A 251 10.93 28.56 22.43
N ARG A 252 10.11 29.57 22.68
CA ARG A 252 9.37 30.31 21.66
C ARG A 252 10.30 31.21 20.86
N PRO A 253 10.32 31.16 19.53
CA PRO A 253 10.82 32.26 18.72
C PRO A 253 9.76 33.35 18.63
N SER A 254 10.14 34.55 18.94
CA SER A 254 9.35 35.79 18.80
C SER A 254 9.08 36.03 17.31
N GLY A 255 7.81 36.12 16.92
CA GLY A 255 7.41 36.64 15.60
C GLY A 255 6.61 35.69 14.70
N THR A 256 5.50 35.13 15.20
CA THR A 256 4.51 34.48 14.35
C THR A 256 3.21 35.27 14.28
N ARG A 257 2.86 35.73 13.07
CA ARG A 257 1.52 36.24 12.79
C ARG A 257 0.54 35.06 12.87
N ARG A 258 -0.50 35.23 13.70
CA ARG A 258 -1.61 34.27 13.80
C ARG A 258 -2.43 34.31 12.50
N CYS A 259 -2.69 33.17 11.89
CA CYS A 259 -3.76 33.02 10.91
C CYS A 259 -5.12 33.12 11.65
N PRO A 260 -6.08 33.90 11.14
CA PRO A 260 -7.41 33.95 11.71
C PRO A 260 -8.14 32.61 11.49
N PRO A 261 -9.05 32.21 12.40
CA PRO A 261 -9.86 31.01 12.22
C PRO A 261 -10.84 31.19 11.03
N PRO A 262 -11.22 30.13 10.32
CA PRO A 262 -12.20 30.21 9.26
C PRO A 262 -13.56 30.60 9.86
N THR A 263 -14.16 31.65 9.29
CA THR A 263 -15.52 32.08 9.63
C THR A 263 -16.53 31.06 9.13
N ALA A 264 -17.31 30.47 10.03
CA ALA A 264 -18.46 29.66 9.69
C ALA A 264 -19.54 30.56 9.05
N LYS A 265 -19.77 30.39 7.75
CA LYS A 265 -20.98 30.91 7.11
C LYS A 265 -22.08 29.85 7.24
N SER A 266 -23.10 30.16 8.01
CA SER A 266 -24.36 29.43 8.04
C SER A 266 -25.03 29.52 6.67
N ALA A 267 -25.19 28.39 6.00
CA ALA A 267 -26.05 28.27 4.82
C ALA A 267 -27.35 27.61 5.24
N THR A 268 -28.33 28.44 5.58
CA THR A 268 -29.75 28.05 5.51
C THR A 268 -30.22 28.30 4.08
N GLY A 269 -30.37 27.26 3.31
CA GLY A 269 -30.95 27.28 1.98
C GLY A 269 -31.99 26.17 1.85
N THR A 270 -33.26 26.54 1.89
CA THR A 270 -34.43 25.73 1.57
C THR A 270 -34.39 25.40 0.09
N TRP A 271 -34.54 24.11 -0.25
CA TRP A 271 -34.76 23.62 -1.61
C TRP A 271 -36.25 23.67 -1.92
N PRO A 272 -36.70 24.08 -3.11
CA PRO A 272 -38.07 23.94 -3.54
C PRO A 272 -38.33 22.54 -4.07
N ASP A 273 -39.50 22.00 -3.69
CA ASP A 273 -40.07 20.77 -4.27
C ASP A 273 -40.39 20.95 -5.76
N GLY A 274 -40.07 19.90 -6.57
CA GLY A 274 -40.42 19.81 -7.96
C GLY A 274 -39.86 18.54 -8.59
#